data_f06454210836f722b28a564063f1acc0
#
_entry.id   f06454210836f722b28a564063f1acc0
#
_cell.length_a   1.000
_cell.length_b   1.000
_cell.length_c   1.000
_cell.angle_alpha   90.00
_cell.angle_beta   90.00
_cell.angle_gamma   90.00
#
_symmetry.space_group_name_H-M   'P 1'
#
loop_
_entity.id
_entity.type
_entity.pdbx_description
1 polymer ?
#
loop_
_entity_poly.entity_id
_entity_poly.type
_entity_poly.pdbx_seq_one_letter_code
_entity_poly.pdbx_strand_id
1 'polypeptide(L)'
;MSEEKNERISDWDRMVAGKLYNSSSKDIEKQHMQGLIRCDNFNRIPVAEPEKKQAALEELIPSAKGNSLGVFAPFYCEYGVNIHVGKNCFINYNCTFLDVSPITIGDSVWFGAGVIMATPSHPFLPSERMNAVYPDGYHDLEYSSPITIGEGSWIGSGAIIGGGVTIGKGCIIAAGAVVLHDIPDGCIAAGVPAKVIRKIDEKDRMNVWKTYQANALPRSVRDLEKLAGEDTRS
;
A
#
# COMPACT_ATOMS: atom_id res chain seq x y z
N MET A 1 34.22 -30.91 16.89
CA MET A 1 33.18 -30.59 15.86
C MET A 1 32.15 -29.75 16.58
N SER A 2 32.18 -28.42 16.37
CA SER A 2 31.22 -27.49 16.92
C SER A 2 29.90 -27.69 16.18
N GLU A 3 28.85 -28.09 16.92
CA GLU A 3 27.47 -28.03 16.45
C GLU A 3 27.16 -26.54 16.21
N GLU A 4 27.17 -26.10 14.96
CA GLU A 4 26.54 -24.86 14.56
C GLU A 4 25.06 -25.00 14.95
N LYS A 5 24.62 -24.30 16.00
CA LYS A 5 23.21 -24.06 16.27
C LYS A 5 22.68 -23.29 15.07
N ASN A 6 22.06 -24.01 14.15
CA ASN A 6 21.25 -23.44 13.10
C ASN A 6 20.05 -22.79 13.78
N GLU A 7 20.16 -21.49 14.16
CA GLU A 7 19.06 -20.74 14.77
C GLU A 7 17.92 -20.75 13.74
N ARG A 8 16.86 -21.45 14.06
CA ARG A 8 15.67 -21.54 13.21
C ARG A 8 15.08 -20.13 13.09
N ILE A 9 15.12 -19.57 11.87
CA ILE A 9 14.50 -18.28 11.54
C ILE A 9 13.03 -18.35 11.97
N SER A 10 12.53 -17.34 12.71
CA SER A 10 11.13 -17.28 13.14
C SER A 10 10.17 -17.20 11.94
N ASP A 11 8.91 -17.61 12.13
CA ASP A 11 7.91 -17.48 11.07
C ASP A 11 7.60 -16.01 10.78
N TRP A 12 7.71 -15.13 11.77
CA TRP A 12 7.64 -13.68 11.58
C TRP A 12 8.73 -13.19 10.62
N ASP A 13 9.99 -13.56 10.84
CA ASP A 13 11.10 -13.14 9.98
C ASP A 13 10.98 -13.73 8.56
N ARG A 14 10.46 -14.96 8.46
CA ARG A 14 10.15 -15.58 7.16
C ARG A 14 9.09 -14.79 6.41
N MET A 15 8.00 -14.46 7.08
CA MET A 15 6.87 -13.70 6.55
C MET A 15 7.33 -12.34 6.01
N VAL A 16 8.01 -11.56 6.84
CA VAL A 16 8.51 -10.22 6.46
C VAL A 16 9.52 -10.29 5.32
N ALA A 17 10.31 -11.38 5.24
CA ALA A 17 11.26 -11.62 4.15
C ALA A 17 10.63 -12.22 2.89
N GLY A 18 9.30 -12.38 2.81
CA GLY A 18 8.60 -12.95 1.65
C GLY A 18 8.84 -14.44 1.42
N LYS A 19 9.27 -15.16 2.46
CA LYS A 19 9.46 -16.63 2.41
C LYS A 19 8.17 -17.33 2.81
N LEU A 20 8.08 -18.63 2.52
CA LEU A 20 7.03 -19.47 3.07
C LEU A 20 7.10 -19.48 4.61
N TYR A 21 5.98 -19.26 5.27
CA TYR A 21 5.83 -19.20 6.72
C TYR A 21 4.55 -19.88 7.19
N ASN A 22 4.51 -20.33 8.43
CA ASN A 22 3.32 -20.86 9.08
C ASN A 22 2.49 -19.68 9.63
N SER A 23 1.34 -19.40 9.01
CA SER A 23 0.45 -18.29 9.41
C SER A 23 -0.17 -18.47 10.82
N SER A 24 -0.27 -19.71 11.29
CA SER A 24 -0.79 -20.09 12.61
C SER A 24 0.31 -20.20 13.68
N SER A 25 1.53 -19.74 13.42
CA SER A 25 2.58 -19.74 14.45
C SER A 25 2.30 -18.70 15.53
N LYS A 26 2.68 -19.01 16.78
CA LYS A 26 2.36 -18.19 17.96
C LYS A 26 2.89 -16.76 17.90
N ASP A 27 4.05 -16.56 17.27
CA ASP A 27 4.63 -15.25 17.08
C ASP A 27 3.81 -14.39 16.09
N ILE A 28 3.33 -14.98 14.99
CA ILE A 28 2.45 -14.33 14.03
C ILE A 28 1.08 -14.03 14.65
N GLU A 29 0.43 -15.01 15.27
CA GLU A 29 -0.86 -14.81 15.93
C GLU A 29 -0.83 -13.67 16.95
N LYS A 30 0.26 -13.60 17.74
CA LYS A 30 0.46 -12.53 18.73
C LYS A 30 0.58 -11.16 18.06
N GLN A 31 1.41 -11.03 17.04
CA GLN A 31 1.64 -9.76 16.33
C GLN A 31 0.38 -9.32 15.58
N HIS A 32 -0.32 -10.25 14.93
CA HIS A 32 -1.57 -9.98 14.25
C HIS A 32 -2.64 -9.45 15.21
N MET A 33 -2.87 -10.13 16.33
CA MET A 33 -3.80 -9.65 17.33
C MET A 33 -3.46 -8.24 17.84
N GLN A 34 -2.18 -7.93 18.04
CA GLN A 34 -1.75 -6.58 18.42
C GLN A 34 -2.01 -5.55 17.31
N GLY A 35 -1.79 -5.92 16.05
CA GLY A 35 -2.13 -5.10 14.88
C GLY A 35 -3.60 -4.75 14.84
N LEU A 36 -4.47 -5.76 14.96
CA LEU A 36 -5.92 -5.59 14.98
C LEU A 36 -6.40 -4.69 16.13
N ILE A 37 -5.86 -4.87 17.35
CA ILE A 37 -6.21 -4.03 18.51
C ILE A 37 -5.81 -2.56 18.25
N ARG A 38 -4.59 -2.30 17.75
CA ARG A 38 -4.15 -0.92 17.43
C ARG A 38 -5.01 -0.30 16.33
N CYS A 39 -5.33 -1.07 15.29
CA CYS A 39 -6.19 -0.63 14.19
C CYS A 39 -7.60 -0.27 14.67
N ASP A 40 -8.20 -1.12 15.48
CA ASP A 40 -9.52 -0.88 16.08
C ASP A 40 -9.50 0.35 17.01
N ASN A 41 -8.47 0.50 17.84
CA ASN A 41 -8.28 1.68 18.68
C ASN A 41 -8.21 2.97 17.84
N PHE A 42 -7.36 3.03 16.81
CA PHE A 42 -7.27 4.18 15.91
C PHE A 42 -8.63 4.53 15.29
N ASN A 43 -9.39 3.54 14.82
CA ASN A 43 -10.65 3.76 14.13
C ASN A 43 -11.74 4.30 15.06
N ARG A 44 -11.75 3.91 16.33
CA ARG A 44 -12.76 4.31 17.33
C ARG A 44 -12.57 5.71 17.91
N ILE A 45 -11.36 6.27 17.85
CA ILE A 45 -11.10 7.62 18.39
C ILE A 45 -11.87 8.66 17.57
N PRO A 46 -12.70 9.51 18.23
CA PRO A 46 -13.44 10.57 17.56
C PRO A 46 -12.53 11.56 16.81
N VAL A 47 -13.00 12.08 15.68
CA VAL A 47 -12.30 13.13 14.91
C VAL A 47 -12.08 14.40 15.74
N ALA A 48 -12.92 14.64 16.72
CA ALA A 48 -12.82 15.79 17.64
C ALA A 48 -11.65 15.68 18.64
N GLU A 49 -10.93 14.55 18.67
CA GLU A 49 -9.79 14.30 19.55
C GLU A 49 -8.48 14.11 18.72
N PRO A 50 -8.01 15.13 17.99
CA PRO A 50 -6.94 14.98 16.99
C PRO A 50 -5.61 14.54 17.60
N GLU A 51 -5.25 14.99 18.79
CA GLU A 51 -4.00 14.60 19.47
C GLU A 51 -4.00 13.11 19.84
N LYS A 52 -5.11 12.60 20.37
CA LYS A 52 -5.24 11.17 20.68
C LYS A 52 -5.23 10.33 19.40
N LYS A 53 -5.89 10.83 18.35
CA LYS A 53 -5.92 10.16 17.06
C LYS A 53 -4.54 10.07 16.44
N GLN A 54 -3.76 11.14 16.51
CA GLN A 54 -2.37 11.16 16.05
C GLN A 54 -1.49 10.18 16.85
N ALA A 55 -1.60 10.17 18.18
CA ALA A 55 -0.88 9.23 19.03
C ALA A 55 -1.21 7.76 18.68
N ALA A 56 -2.49 7.44 18.49
CA ALA A 56 -2.92 6.11 18.09
C ALA A 56 -2.45 5.71 16.67
N LEU A 57 -2.37 6.69 15.75
CA LEU A 57 -1.80 6.47 14.42
C LEU A 57 -0.30 6.12 14.50
N GLU A 58 0.46 6.82 15.35
CA GLU A 58 1.89 6.56 15.54
C GLU A 58 2.16 5.23 16.28
N GLU A 59 1.21 4.77 17.08
CA GLU A 59 1.23 3.43 17.67
C GLU A 59 0.95 2.34 16.62
N LEU A 60 0.00 2.60 15.72
CA LEU A 60 -0.41 1.68 14.65
C LEU A 60 0.68 1.59 13.57
N ILE A 61 1.18 2.73 13.12
CA ILE A 61 2.21 2.87 12.08
C ILE A 61 3.40 3.62 12.68
N PRO A 62 4.36 2.94 13.31
CA PRO A 62 5.47 3.60 14.01
C PRO A 62 6.34 4.51 13.14
N SER A 63 6.44 4.22 11.85
CA SER A 63 7.15 5.06 10.87
C SER A 63 6.46 6.41 10.61
N ALA A 64 5.20 6.58 11.02
CA ALA A 64 4.47 7.84 10.88
C ALA A 64 4.98 8.94 11.83
N LYS A 65 5.70 8.55 12.89
CA LYS A 65 6.18 9.48 13.91
C LYS A 65 7.10 10.55 13.32
N GLY A 66 6.65 11.80 13.40
CA GLY A 66 7.38 12.95 12.85
C GLY A 66 7.29 13.12 11.32
N ASN A 67 6.50 12.32 10.63
CA ASN A 67 6.42 12.32 9.15
C ASN A 67 5.20 13.07 8.57
N SER A 68 4.38 13.72 9.38
CA SER A 68 3.17 14.44 8.92
C SER A 68 2.25 13.55 8.06
N LEU A 69 1.98 12.32 8.53
CA LEU A 69 1.03 11.42 7.89
C LEU A 69 -0.40 11.79 8.28
N GLY A 70 -1.24 12.11 7.30
CA GLY A 70 -2.69 12.26 7.47
C GLY A 70 -3.43 10.97 7.10
N VAL A 71 -4.28 10.46 8.01
CA VAL A 71 -5.11 9.28 7.72
C VAL A 71 -6.55 9.56 8.12
N PHE A 72 -7.48 9.37 7.17
CA PHE A 72 -8.91 9.40 7.46
C PHE A 72 -9.42 8.00 7.80
N ALA A 73 -10.08 7.90 8.95
CA ALA A 73 -10.74 6.67 9.37
C ALA A 73 -12.08 6.46 8.62
N PRO A 74 -12.50 5.19 8.42
CA PRO A 74 -11.77 4.01 8.84
C PRO A 74 -10.58 3.68 7.93
N PHE A 75 -9.54 3.14 8.54
CA PHE A 75 -8.36 2.59 7.89
C PHE A 75 -8.10 1.19 8.43
N TYR A 76 -7.67 0.24 7.60
CA TYR A 76 -7.44 -1.14 7.98
C TYR A 76 -6.05 -1.62 7.57
N CYS A 77 -5.41 -2.39 8.42
CA CYS A 77 -4.15 -3.08 8.14
C CYS A 77 -4.05 -4.38 8.95
N GLU A 78 -3.12 -5.26 8.58
CA GLU A 78 -2.87 -6.51 9.30
C GLU A 78 -2.04 -6.27 10.56
N TYR A 79 -0.91 -5.61 10.42
CA TYR A 79 0.07 -5.40 11.49
C TYR A 79 0.31 -3.92 11.79
N GLY A 80 0.33 -3.08 10.76
CA GLY A 80 0.68 -1.66 10.79
C GLY A 80 2.19 -1.41 10.91
N VAL A 81 2.92 -2.27 11.60
CA VAL A 81 4.36 -2.12 11.82
C VAL A 81 5.21 -2.39 10.57
N ASN A 82 4.67 -3.10 9.58
CA ASN A 82 5.32 -3.32 8.29
C ASN A 82 5.02 -2.23 7.26
N ILE A 83 4.26 -1.19 7.64
CA ILE A 83 4.02 -0.01 6.80
C ILE A 83 5.13 1.02 7.10
N HIS A 84 5.93 1.31 6.10
CA HIS A 84 7.00 2.31 6.16
C HIS A 84 6.61 3.51 5.32
N VAL A 85 6.31 4.64 5.95
CA VAL A 85 5.79 5.82 5.29
C VAL A 85 6.78 6.99 5.37
N GLY A 86 6.94 7.69 4.24
CA GLY A 86 7.69 8.94 4.14
C GLY A 86 6.92 10.15 4.68
N LYS A 87 7.43 11.34 4.40
CA LYS A 87 6.89 12.61 4.89
C LYS A 87 5.70 13.09 4.04
N ASN A 88 4.79 13.86 4.68
CA ASN A 88 3.69 14.58 4.00
C ASN A 88 2.79 13.66 3.17
N CYS A 89 2.56 12.44 3.63
CA CYS A 89 1.67 11.49 2.98
C CYS A 89 0.23 11.66 3.46
N PHE A 90 -0.71 11.25 2.60
CA PHE A 90 -2.14 11.31 2.92
C PHE A 90 -2.85 10.01 2.49
N ILE A 91 -3.61 9.42 3.40
CA ILE A 91 -4.42 8.21 3.17
C ILE A 91 -5.88 8.57 3.43
N ASN A 92 -6.71 8.44 2.41
CA ASN A 92 -8.13 8.76 2.46
C ASN A 92 -8.95 7.62 3.09
N TYR A 93 -10.28 7.80 3.20
CA TYR A 93 -11.22 6.88 3.84
C TYR A 93 -11.19 5.46 3.24
N ASN A 94 -11.45 4.47 4.09
CA ASN A 94 -11.67 3.06 3.71
C ASN A 94 -10.48 2.42 2.98
N CYS A 95 -9.26 2.88 3.19
CA CYS A 95 -8.08 2.21 2.66
C CYS A 95 -7.75 0.96 3.50
N THR A 96 -7.27 -0.08 2.82
CA THR A 96 -6.90 -1.37 3.44
C THR A 96 -5.50 -1.76 2.97
N PHE A 97 -4.55 -1.82 3.90
CA PHE A 97 -3.16 -2.18 3.61
C PHE A 97 -2.82 -3.50 4.33
N LEU A 98 -2.86 -4.60 3.59
CA LEU A 98 -2.51 -5.93 4.11
C LEU A 98 -0.98 -6.04 4.13
N ASP A 99 -0.38 -5.56 5.19
CA ASP A 99 1.06 -5.39 5.38
C ASP A 99 1.74 -6.64 5.96
N VAL A 100 1.48 -7.79 5.36
CA VAL A 100 2.14 -9.07 5.70
C VAL A 100 3.63 -8.99 5.35
N SER A 101 3.97 -8.52 4.16
CA SER A 101 5.31 -8.05 3.79
C SER A 101 5.41 -6.52 3.87
N PRO A 102 6.61 -5.94 3.88
CA PRO A 102 6.78 -4.49 3.93
C PRO A 102 6.03 -3.75 2.81
N ILE A 103 5.31 -2.70 3.19
CA ILE A 103 4.75 -1.69 2.30
C ILE A 103 5.56 -0.41 2.51
N THR A 104 6.37 -0.04 1.50
CA THR A 104 7.21 1.16 1.54
C THR A 104 6.60 2.27 0.72
N ILE A 105 6.35 3.41 1.34
CA ILE A 105 5.71 4.58 0.75
C ILE A 105 6.67 5.75 0.83
N GLY A 106 7.04 6.33 -0.30
CA GLY A 106 7.92 7.50 -0.39
C GLY A 106 7.25 8.78 0.14
N ASP A 107 7.98 9.89 0.09
CA ASP A 107 7.47 11.19 0.53
C ASP A 107 6.33 11.71 -0.38
N SER A 108 5.40 12.46 0.19
CA SER A 108 4.34 13.16 -0.55
C SER A 108 3.46 12.27 -1.42
N VAL A 109 3.25 11.02 -1.01
CA VAL A 109 2.33 10.09 -1.69
C VAL A 109 0.91 10.29 -1.17
N TRP A 110 -0.04 10.38 -2.09
CA TRP A 110 -1.46 10.56 -1.76
C TRP A 110 -2.29 9.39 -2.23
N PHE A 111 -3.15 8.90 -1.34
CA PHE A 111 -4.07 7.81 -1.62
C PHE A 111 -5.51 8.32 -1.63
N GLY A 112 -6.24 8.01 -2.70
CA GLY A 112 -7.68 8.18 -2.78
C GLY A 112 -8.43 7.20 -1.87
N ALA A 113 -9.74 7.41 -1.70
CA ALA A 113 -10.55 6.54 -0.84
C ALA A 113 -10.63 5.11 -1.41
N GLY A 114 -10.67 4.12 -0.51
CA GLY A 114 -10.88 2.72 -0.84
C GLY A 114 -9.71 2.05 -1.58
N VAL A 115 -8.49 2.59 -1.48
CA VAL A 115 -7.30 1.94 -2.04
C VAL A 115 -6.97 0.68 -1.24
N ILE A 116 -6.65 -0.41 -1.95
CA ILE A 116 -6.22 -1.67 -1.37
C ILE A 116 -4.76 -1.94 -1.78
N MET A 117 -3.89 -2.21 -0.82
CA MET A 117 -2.56 -2.78 -1.04
C MET A 117 -2.51 -4.17 -0.40
N ALA A 118 -2.23 -5.22 -1.20
CA ALA A 118 -2.27 -6.59 -0.74
C ALA A 118 -0.92 -7.27 -1.00
N THR A 119 -0.12 -7.41 0.05
CA THR A 119 1.16 -8.12 -0.02
C THR A 119 1.05 -9.64 0.13
N PRO A 120 0.04 -10.21 0.85
CA PRO A 120 -0.06 -11.66 1.03
C PRO A 120 -0.45 -12.38 -0.25
N SER A 121 -0.02 -13.63 -0.34
CA SER A 121 -0.33 -14.57 -1.41
C SER A 121 -0.37 -15.99 -0.88
N HIS A 122 -1.00 -16.88 -1.64
CA HIS A 122 -1.14 -18.28 -1.32
C HIS A 122 -0.66 -19.17 -2.46
N PRO A 123 -0.23 -20.42 -2.20
CA PRO A 123 0.02 -21.43 -3.24
C PRO A 123 -1.20 -21.61 -4.16
N PHE A 124 -0.96 -21.74 -5.45
CA PHE A 124 -2.04 -21.84 -6.43
C PHE A 124 -2.77 -23.18 -6.37
N LEU A 125 -2.07 -24.26 -6.08
CA LEU A 125 -2.67 -25.57 -5.96
C LEU A 125 -3.45 -25.66 -4.62
N PRO A 126 -4.74 -26.05 -4.64
CA PRO A 126 -5.51 -26.22 -3.41
C PRO A 126 -4.86 -27.16 -2.39
N SER A 127 -4.19 -28.22 -2.86
CA SER A 127 -3.48 -29.18 -2.01
C SER A 127 -2.27 -28.57 -1.27
N GLU A 128 -1.74 -27.44 -1.73
CA GLU A 128 -0.62 -26.73 -1.10
C GLU A 128 -1.09 -25.51 -0.30
N ARG A 129 -2.28 -24.97 -0.62
CA ARG A 129 -2.86 -23.81 0.05
C ARG A 129 -3.62 -24.15 1.32
N MET A 130 -4.22 -25.37 1.36
CA MET A 130 -5.01 -25.81 2.51
C MET A 130 -4.10 -26.35 3.61
N ASN A 131 -4.62 -26.35 4.84
CA ASN A 131 -3.92 -26.94 5.98
C ASN A 131 -3.52 -28.40 5.69
N ALA A 132 -2.29 -28.71 5.97
CA ALA A 132 -1.71 -30.04 5.80
C ALA A 132 -0.92 -30.45 7.06
N VAL A 133 -0.58 -31.73 7.17
CA VAL A 133 0.26 -32.24 8.25
C VAL A 133 1.72 -32.08 7.86
N TYR A 134 2.43 -31.23 8.57
CA TYR A 134 3.89 -31.03 8.46
C TYR A 134 4.59 -31.65 9.69
N PRO A 135 5.92 -31.79 9.68
CA PRO A 135 6.66 -32.34 10.83
C PRO A 135 6.48 -31.54 12.15
N ASP A 136 6.10 -30.27 12.06
CA ASP A 136 5.89 -29.36 13.18
C ASP A 136 4.41 -29.10 13.52
N GLY A 137 3.48 -29.70 12.78
CA GLY A 137 2.06 -29.60 13.10
C GLY A 137 1.12 -29.62 11.91
N TYR A 138 -0.15 -29.33 12.19
CA TYR A 138 -1.21 -29.17 11.17
C TYR A 138 -1.49 -27.69 10.95
N HIS A 139 -1.05 -27.17 9.80
CA HIS A 139 -1.20 -25.76 9.42
C HIS A 139 -1.13 -25.62 7.90
N ASP A 140 -1.30 -24.41 7.39
CA ASP A 140 -0.99 -24.01 6.03
C ASP A 140 0.39 -23.35 5.95
N LEU A 141 0.84 -23.08 4.73
CA LEU A 141 2.01 -22.26 4.44
C LEU A 141 1.63 -21.17 3.44
N GLU A 142 1.92 -19.95 3.79
CA GLU A 142 1.68 -18.76 3.00
C GLU A 142 2.99 -18.07 2.60
N TYR A 143 2.90 -17.13 1.69
CA TYR A 143 4.01 -16.24 1.34
C TYR A 143 3.50 -14.84 1.04
N SER A 144 4.39 -13.88 0.92
CA SER A 144 4.04 -12.49 0.65
C SER A 144 5.10 -11.84 -0.23
N SER A 145 4.77 -10.71 -0.84
CA SER A 145 5.72 -9.93 -1.63
C SER A 145 5.56 -8.45 -1.31
N PRO A 146 6.67 -7.71 -1.09
CA PRO A 146 6.60 -6.31 -0.68
C PRO A 146 6.02 -5.42 -1.78
N ILE A 147 5.45 -4.27 -1.37
CA ILE A 147 4.98 -3.22 -2.27
C ILE A 147 5.79 -1.96 -2.03
N THR A 148 6.18 -1.28 -3.11
CA THR A 148 6.87 0.00 -3.04
C THR A 148 6.14 1.06 -3.85
N ILE A 149 5.89 2.23 -3.24
CA ILE A 149 5.30 3.40 -3.90
C ILE A 149 6.30 4.54 -3.88
N GLY A 150 6.72 5.00 -5.04
CA GLY A 150 7.69 6.08 -5.21
C GLY A 150 7.11 7.45 -4.81
N GLU A 151 8.04 8.32 -4.38
CA GLU A 151 7.79 9.70 -3.96
C GLU A 151 6.88 10.47 -4.93
N GLY A 152 5.96 11.29 -4.39
CA GLY A 152 5.10 12.20 -5.16
C GLY A 152 4.02 11.51 -5.99
N SER A 153 3.82 10.22 -5.83
CA SER A 153 2.80 9.48 -6.59
C SER A 153 1.39 9.69 -6.02
N TRP A 154 0.41 9.64 -6.90
CA TRP A 154 -1.01 9.71 -6.56
C TRP A 154 -1.72 8.43 -6.95
N ILE A 155 -2.27 7.74 -5.96
CA ILE A 155 -3.03 6.51 -6.13
C ILE A 155 -4.51 6.84 -6.10
N GLY A 156 -5.19 6.70 -7.21
CA GLY A 156 -6.60 7.03 -7.39
C GLY A 156 -7.52 6.13 -6.55
N SER A 157 -8.72 6.65 -6.24
CA SER A 157 -9.71 5.95 -5.40
C SER A 157 -10.04 4.56 -5.94
N GLY A 158 -10.15 3.59 -5.05
CA GLY A 158 -10.50 2.21 -5.39
C GLY A 158 -9.43 1.44 -6.17
N ALA A 159 -8.23 1.98 -6.34
CA ALA A 159 -7.14 1.23 -6.95
C ALA A 159 -6.71 0.06 -6.06
N ILE A 160 -6.30 -1.04 -6.69
CA ILE A 160 -5.80 -2.25 -6.02
C ILE A 160 -4.36 -2.48 -6.47
N ILE A 161 -3.44 -2.60 -5.52
CA ILE A 161 -2.02 -2.85 -5.77
C ILE A 161 -1.68 -4.25 -5.26
N GLY A 162 -1.25 -5.13 -6.16
CA GLY A 162 -0.84 -6.49 -5.83
C GLY A 162 0.56 -6.57 -5.24
N GLY A 163 0.83 -7.64 -4.50
CA GLY A 163 2.15 -7.92 -3.93
C GLY A 163 3.25 -8.04 -5.00
N GLY A 164 4.44 -7.57 -4.67
CA GLY A 164 5.61 -7.55 -5.53
C GLY A 164 5.71 -6.35 -6.48
N VAL A 165 4.72 -5.44 -6.45
CA VAL A 165 4.68 -4.29 -7.35
C VAL A 165 5.52 -3.12 -6.83
N THR A 166 6.30 -2.52 -7.73
CA THR A 166 6.94 -1.22 -7.55
C THR A 166 6.28 -0.19 -8.44
N ILE A 167 5.68 0.85 -7.84
CA ILE A 167 5.23 2.05 -8.54
C ILE A 167 6.32 3.11 -8.40
N GLY A 168 6.81 3.61 -9.52
CA GLY A 168 7.87 4.62 -9.59
C GLY A 168 7.46 5.97 -8.99
N LYS A 169 8.39 6.93 -9.04
CA LYS A 169 8.17 8.29 -8.52
C LYS A 169 7.26 9.09 -9.44
N GLY A 170 6.46 10.00 -8.84
CA GLY A 170 5.62 10.93 -9.57
C GLY A 170 4.59 10.26 -10.48
N CYS A 171 4.16 9.05 -10.17
CA CYS A 171 3.17 8.33 -10.95
C CYS A 171 1.73 8.72 -10.58
N ILE A 172 0.82 8.53 -11.51
CA ILE A 172 -0.63 8.59 -11.27
C ILE A 172 -1.22 7.22 -11.60
N ILE A 173 -1.81 6.59 -10.60
CA ILE A 173 -2.62 5.38 -10.79
C ILE A 173 -4.07 5.82 -10.84
N ALA A 174 -4.74 5.54 -11.94
CA ALA A 174 -6.13 5.94 -12.13
C ALA A 174 -7.08 5.23 -11.15
N ALA A 175 -8.21 5.87 -10.86
CA ALA A 175 -9.23 5.28 -10.00
C ALA A 175 -9.71 3.92 -10.53
N GLY A 176 -9.88 2.95 -9.63
CA GLY A 176 -10.32 1.60 -9.95
C GLY A 176 -9.31 0.73 -10.71
N ALA A 177 -8.07 1.18 -10.89
CA ALA A 177 -7.04 0.39 -11.56
C ALA A 177 -6.58 -0.80 -10.69
N VAL A 178 -6.26 -1.94 -11.32
CA VAL A 178 -5.65 -3.11 -10.65
C VAL A 178 -4.22 -3.27 -11.14
N VAL A 179 -3.27 -2.89 -10.30
CA VAL A 179 -1.83 -2.89 -10.63
C VAL A 179 -1.20 -4.22 -10.22
N LEU A 180 -0.75 -4.99 -11.20
CA LEU A 180 -0.13 -6.31 -11.03
C LEU A 180 1.31 -6.36 -11.56
N HIS A 181 1.81 -5.25 -12.11
CA HIS A 181 3.16 -5.12 -12.65
C HIS A 181 3.73 -3.76 -12.31
N ASP A 182 5.05 -3.64 -12.34
CA ASP A 182 5.75 -2.39 -12.05
C ASP A 182 5.35 -1.26 -12.99
N ILE A 183 5.28 -0.05 -12.43
CA ILE A 183 4.99 1.18 -13.17
C ILE A 183 6.25 2.06 -13.14
N PRO A 184 6.82 2.43 -14.30
CA PRO A 184 7.98 3.31 -14.36
C PRO A 184 7.69 4.73 -13.85
N ASP A 185 8.75 5.47 -13.46
CA ASP A 185 8.65 6.84 -12.99
C ASP A 185 7.90 7.76 -13.97
N GLY A 186 7.11 8.69 -13.41
CA GLY A 186 6.44 9.76 -14.14
C GLY A 186 5.36 9.27 -15.10
N CYS A 187 4.73 8.14 -14.84
CA CYS A 187 3.72 7.56 -15.72
C CYS A 187 2.30 7.68 -15.16
N ILE A 188 1.34 7.77 -16.06
CA ILE A 188 -0.08 7.51 -15.76
C ILE A 188 -0.38 6.07 -16.15
N ALA A 189 -0.93 5.30 -15.21
CA ALA A 189 -1.37 3.92 -15.46
C ALA A 189 -2.85 3.75 -15.11
N ALA A 190 -3.58 2.95 -15.90
CA ALA A 190 -5.02 2.74 -15.74
C ALA A 190 -5.46 1.36 -16.22
N GLY A 191 -6.63 0.93 -15.77
CA GLY A 191 -7.32 -0.28 -16.26
C GLY A 191 -7.16 -1.51 -15.36
N VAL A 192 -7.77 -2.63 -15.80
CA VAL A 192 -7.78 -3.93 -15.11
C VAL A 192 -7.43 -5.02 -16.15
N PRO A 193 -6.19 -5.56 -16.14
CA PRO A 193 -5.03 -5.09 -15.36
C PRO A 193 -4.53 -3.72 -15.82
N ALA A 194 -3.92 -2.96 -14.91
CA ALA A 194 -3.40 -1.63 -15.21
C ALA A 194 -2.24 -1.69 -16.20
N LYS A 195 -2.25 -0.73 -17.13
CA LYS A 195 -1.17 -0.51 -18.11
C LYS A 195 -0.76 0.95 -18.11
N VAL A 196 0.50 1.22 -18.42
CA VAL A 196 0.97 2.58 -18.65
C VAL A 196 0.23 3.15 -19.87
N ILE A 197 -0.46 4.27 -19.65
CA ILE A 197 -1.18 5.00 -20.70
C ILE A 197 -0.23 5.96 -21.40
N ARG A 198 0.54 6.74 -20.60
CA ARG A 198 1.54 7.69 -21.08
C ARG A 198 2.44 8.19 -19.96
N LYS A 199 3.49 8.92 -20.33
CA LYS A 199 4.26 9.72 -19.39
C LYS A 199 3.56 11.04 -19.06
N ILE A 200 3.83 11.56 -17.87
CA ILE A 200 3.45 12.91 -17.45
C ILE A 200 4.50 13.87 -18.02
N ASP A 201 4.07 14.98 -18.62
CA ASP A 201 4.95 15.98 -19.23
C ASP A 201 4.49 17.42 -18.95
N GLU A 202 5.18 18.41 -19.53
CA GLU A 202 4.85 19.83 -19.35
C GLU A 202 3.46 20.24 -19.86
N LYS A 203 2.84 19.46 -20.76
CA LYS A 203 1.46 19.71 -21.21
C LYS A 203 0.45 19.51 -20.07
N ASP A 204 0.82 18.74 -19.02
CA ASP A 204 -0.01 18.52 -17.84
C ASP A 204 0.00 19.69 -16.86
N ARG A 205 0.88 20.68 -17.08
CA ARG A 205 1.00 21.86 -16.21
C ARG A 205 -0.27 22.72 -16.24
N MET A 206 -0.91 22.85 -15.10
CA MET A 206 -2.15 23.61 -14.96
C MET A 206 -1.96 25.07 -14.58
N ASN A 207 -0.74 25.48 -14.15
CA ASN A 207 -0.49 26.81 -13.57
C ASN A 207 -1.50 27.13 -12.44
N VAL A 208 -1.59 26.21 -11.46
CA VAL A 208 -2.66 26.16 -10.44
C VAL A 208 -2.92 27.50 -9.75
N TRP A 209 -1.86 28.28 -9.43
CA TRP A 209 -2.03 29.59 -8.79
C TRP A 209 -2.72 30.61 -9.69
N LYS A 210 -2.31 30.69 -10.97
CA LYS A 210 -2.94 31.59 -11.97
C LYS A 210 -4.40 31.17 -12.22
N THR A 211 -4.67 29.88 -12.32
CA THR A 211 -6.02 29.33 -12.48
C THR A 211 -6.89 29.65 -11.29
N TYR A 212 -6.36 29.51 -10.07
CA TYR A 212 -7.05 29.88 -8.84
C TYR A 212 -7.38 31.39 -8.78
N GLN A 213 -6.40 32.26 -9.02
CA GLN A 213 -6.60 33.71 -9.02
C GLN A 213 -7.62 34.19 -10.06
N ALA A 214 -7.65 33.54 -11.22
CA ALA A 214 -8.63 33.83 -12.27
C ALA A 214 -10.03 33.26 -12.02
N ASN A 215 -10.22 32.53 -10.92
CA ASN A 215 -11.46 31.77 -10.62
C ASN A 215 -11.91 30.90 -11.81
N ALA A 216 -10.92 30.38 -12.57
CA ALA A 216 -11.16 29.55 -13.74
C ALA A 216 -11.32 28.08 -13.39
N LEU A 217 -12.04 27.34 -14.22
CA LEU A 217 -12.17 25.88 -14.02
C LEU A 217 -10.84 25.18 -14.32
N PRO A 218 -10.40 24.25 -13.47
CA PRO A 218 -9.26 23.39 -13.77
C PRO A 218 -9.60 22.42 -14.90
N ARG A 219 -8.57 21.84 -15.52
CA ARG A 219 -8.78 20.77 -16.51
C ARG A 219 -9.52 19.60 -15.88
N SER A 220 -10.45 19.06 -16.63
CA SER A 220 -11.19 17.84 -16.24
C SER A 220 -10.46 16.57 -16.70
N VAL A 221 -10.86 15.42 -16.17
CA VAL A 221 -10.38 14.11 -16.65
C VAL A 221 -10.64 13.93 -18.16
N ARG A 222 -11.76 14.46 -18.68
CA ARG A 222 -12.09 14.42 -20.12
C ARG A 222 -11.10 15.22 -20.98
N ASP A 223 -10.50 16.26 -20.43
CA ASP A 223 -9.47 17.02 -21.13
C ASP A 223 -8.14 16.27 -21.19
N LEU A 224 -7.87 15.44 -20.16
CA LEU A 224 -6.71 14.54 -20.14
C LEU A 224 -6.88 13.38 -21.15
N GLU A 225 -8.11 12.85 -21.32
CA GLU A 225 -8.42 11.83 -22.32
C GLU A 225 -8.23 12.34 -23.76
N LYS A 226 -8.56 13.60 -24.03
CA LYS A 226 -8.33 14.22 -25.35
C LYS A 226 -6.83 14.35 -25.66
N LEU A 227 -6.02 14.74 -24.67
CA LEU A 227 -4.57 14.81 -24.83
C LEU A 227 -3.93 13.44 -25.10
N ALA A 228 -4.46 12.38 -24.50
CA ALA A 228 -4.01 11.02 -24.75
C ALA A 228 -4.43 10.49 -26.15
N GLY A 229 -5.57 10.96 -26.70
CA GLY A 229 -6.05 10.57 -28.01
C GLY A 229 -5.37 11.24 -29.20
N GLU A 230 -4.67 12.35 -28.96
CA GLU A 230 -3.93 13.07 -30.03
C GLU A 230 -2.58 12.43 -30.35
N ASP A 231 -1.95 11.75 -29.37
CA ASP A 231 -0.65 11.09 -29.55
C ASP A 231 -0.72 9.72 -30.26
N THR A 232 -1.91 9.15 -30.43
CA THR A 232 -2.11 7.85 -31.09
C THR A 232 -2.40 7.96 -32.60
N ARG A 233 -2.40 9.17 -33.17
CA ARG A 233 -2.70 9.43 -34.60
C ARG A 233 -1.54 10.06 -35.40
N SER A 234 -0.32 10.02 -34.84
CA SER A 234 0.90 10.48 -35.55
C SER A 234 1.81 9.31 -35.92
#